data_7286b6359e4b77f32b7007cd7f0810db
#
_entry.id   7286b6359e4b77f32b7007cd7f0810db
#
_cell.length_a   1.000
_cell.length_b   1.000
_cell.length_c   1.000
_cell.angle_alpha   90.00
_cell.angle_beta   90.00
_cell.angle_gamma   90.00
#
_symmetry.space_group_name_H-M   'P 1'
#
loop_
_entity.id
_entity.type
_entity.pdbx_description
1 polymer ?
#
loop_
_entity_poly.entity_id
_entity_poly.type
_entity_poly.pdbx_seq_one_letter_code
_entity_poly.pdbx_strand_id
1 'polypeptide(L)'
;MRNLLVQLDSSPHPSVFDRIVALDAGADEVLSYGAVTEDAIRDLVHGAIFTRGPKDLRHTAIFIGGTDMAAGERLLAAVRKVFFGPMRVSVMLDSNGSNTTAVAAVAKLEAAAGTVAGRRAVVTASTGPVGMRAAGLLAKAGADVVVTSRTAEGGGRSVEAIRQRFGATVRPVAMPDGSHAAAALEGAELVLNAGGAGVCLVPRAAWAGRHGLRAAADVNAVPPLGVEGIEVTDNGAERDGVTVFGALGVGNLKMKIHKACIARLFEQNDLVLDAETIAEIARTLNAQKT
;
A
#
# COMPACT_ATOMS: atom_id res chain seq x y z
N MET A 1 -31.02 -2.59 -2.12
CA MET A 1 -30.52 -2.24 -3.49
C MET A 1 -29.20 -2.97 -3.68
N ARG A 2 -28.87 -3.39 -4.92
CA ARG A 2 -27.60 -4.10 -5.19
C ARG A 2 -26.40 -3.15 -5.07
N ASN A 3 -25.32 -3.62 -4.46
CA ASN A 3 -24.04 -2.94 -4.37
C ASN A 3 -23.26 -3.19 -5.67
N LEU A 4 -23.03 -2.13 -6.45
CA LEU A 4 -22.33 -2.19 -7.73
C LEU A 4 -20.94 -1.56 -7.58
N LEU A 5 -19.90 -2.29 -7.96
CA LEU A 5 -18.53 -1.76 -8.02
C LEU A 5 -18.14 -1.54 -9.48
N VAL A 6 -17.76 -0.32 -9.83
CA VAL A 6 -17.18 0.01 -11.12
C VAL A 6 -15.66 -0.07 -10.99
N GLN A 7 -15.07 -1.12 -11.56
CA GLN A 7 -13.61 -1.32 -11.57
C GLN A 7 -13.02 -0.61 -12.80
N LEU A 8 -12.20 0.38 -12.55
CA LEU A 8 -11.46 1.15 -13.56
C LEU A 8 -10.00 0.74 -13.51
N ASP A 9 -9.53 0.04 -14.51
CA ASP A 9 -8.18 -0.51 -14.55
C ASP A 9 -7.38 0.14 -15.68
N SER A 10 -6.20 0.68 -15.36
CA SER A 10 -5.31 1.27 -16.36
C SER A 10 -4.65 0.21 -17.27
N SER A 11 -4.65 -1.06 -16.86
CA SER A 11 -4.14 -2.18 -17.65
C SER A 11 -5.18 -2.66 -18.66
N PRO A 12 -4.78 -3.24 -19.80
CA PRO A 12 -5.71 -3.75 -20.81
C PRO A 12 -6.68 -4.80 -20.28
N HIS A 13 -6.21 -5.62 -19.34
CA HIS A 13 -7.01 -6.66 -18.69
C HIS A 13 -7.22 -6.28 -17.23
N PRO A 14 -8.46 -5.98 -16.80
CA PRO A 14 -8.78 -5.71 -15.41
C PRO A 14 -8.42 -6.90 -14.52
N SER A 15 -7.94 -6.59 -13.32
CA SER A 15 -7.47 -7.58 -12.36
C SER A 15 -8.61 -8.53 -11.94
N VAL A 16 -8.47 -9.82 -12.25
CA VAL A 16 -9.37 -10.88 -11.80
C VAL A 16 -9.32 -11.01 -10.28
N PHE A 17 -8.13 -10.84 -9.68
CA PHE A 17 -7.94 -10.87 -8.23
C PHE A 17 -8.81 -9.81 -7.53
N ASP A 18 -8.75 -8.56 -7.97
CA ASP A 18 -9.50 -7.46 -7.34
C ASP A 18 -11.02 -7.67 -7.52
N ARG A 19 -11.44 -8.20 -8.68
CA ARG A 19 -12.84 -8.53 -8.93
C ARG A 19 -13.36 -9.60 -7.96
N ILE A 20 -12.61 -10.70 -7.76
CA ILE A 20 -13.00 -11.77 -6.84
C ILE A 20 -13.06 -11.24 -5.40
N VAL A 21 -12.03 -10.47 -4.98
CA VAL A 21 -12.00 -9.87 -3.64
C VAL A 21 -13.19 -8.94 -3.43
N ALA A 22 -13.58 -8.16 -4.43
CA ALA A 22 -14.72 -7.26 -4.34
C ALA A 22 -16.06 -8.01 -4.15
N LEU A 23 -16.28 -9.10 -4.89
CA LEU A 23 -17.45 -9.97 -4.71
C LEU A 23 -17.49 -10.61 -3.33
N ASP A 24 -16.33 -11.13 -2.86
CA ASP A 24 -16.21 -11.69 -1.51
C ASP A 24 -16.40 -10.65 -0.38
N ALA A 25 -16.25 -9.36 -0.69
CA ALA A 25 -16.36 -8.26 0.26
C ALA A 25 -17.72 -7.54 0.24
N GLY A 26 -18.69 -8.05 -0.50
CA GLY A 26 -20.06 -7.57 -0.47
C GLY A 26 -20.48 -6.70 -1.67
N ALA A 27 -19.69 -6.66 -2.75
CA ALA A 27 -20.20 -6.20 -4.03
C ALA A 27 -21.09 -7.28 -4.64
N ASP A 28 -22.32 -6.93 -5.05
CA ASP A 28 -23.24 -7.86 -5.73
C ASP A 28 -22.89 -8.04 -7.21
N GLU A 29 -22.22 -7.04 -7.79
CA GLU A 29 -21.76 -7.05 -9.18
C GLU A 29 -20.56 -6.13 -9.37
N VAL A 30 -19.63 -6.53 -10.25
CA VAL A 30 -18.44 -5.75 -10.61
C VAL A 30 -18.42 -5.51 -12.11
N LEU A 31 -18.53 -4.24 -12.49
CA LEU A 31 -18.43 -3.76 -13.86
C LEU A 31 -16.98 -3.38 -14.15
N SER A 32 -16.26 -4.23 -14.88
CA SER A 32 -14.81 -4.06 -15.08
C SER A 32 -14.50 -3.44 -16.44
N TYR A 33 -13.72 -2.36 -16.42
CA TYR A 33 -13.23 -1.64 -17.60
C TYR A 33 -11.71 -1.65 -17.61
N GLY A 34 -11.09 -2.12 -18.68
CA GLY A 34 -9.65 -2.13 -18.89
C GLY A 34 -9.18 -1.02 -19.82
N ALA A 35 -7.87 -0.77 -19.85
CA ALA A 35 -7.23 0.28 -20.63
C ALA A 35 -7.87 1.67 -20.41
N VAL A 36 -8.32 1.94 -19.19
CA VAL A 36 -8.98 3.20 -18.86
C VAL A 36 -7.97 4.34 -18.86
N THR A 37 -8.29 5.38 -19.61
CA THR A 37 -7.52 6.63 -19.64
C THR A 37 -8.30 7.76 -18.99
N GLU A 38 -7.62 8.87 -18.69
CA GLU A 38 -8.23 10.06 -18.08
C GLU A 38 -9.39 10.63 -18.91
N ASP A 39 -9.33 10.53 -20.25
CA ASP A 39 -10.38 10.99 -21.15
C ASP A 39 -11.68 10.21 -21.04
N ALA A 40 -11.61 8.91 -20.72
CA ALA A 40 -12.79 8.04 -20.54
C ALA A 40 -13.49 8.26 -19.19
N ILE A 41 -12.83 8.89 -18.21
CA ILE A 41 -13.33 9.00 -16.83
C ILE A 41 -14.67 9.71 -16.77
N ARG A 42 -14.84 10.78 -17.54
CA ARG A 42 -16.08 11.57 -17.49
C ARG A 42 -17.31 10.72 -17.76
N ASP A 43 -17.28 9.96 -18.83
CA ASP A 43 -18.44 9.16 -19.26
C ASP A 43 -18.71 7.98 -18.30
N LEU A 44 -17.65 7.29 -17.86
CA LEU A 44 -17.74 6.20 -16.89
C LEU A 44 -18.29 6.66 -15.54
N VAL A 45 -17.78 7.79 -15.03
CA VAL A 45 -18.24 8.35 -13.75
C VAL A 45 -19.66 8.89 -13.85
N HIS A 46 -20.02 9.58 -14.95
CA HIS A 46 -21.39 10.03 -15.17
C HIS A 46 -22.36 8.83 -15.25
N GLY A 47 -21.97 7.74 -15.91
CA GLY A 47 -22.73 6.50 -15.90
C GLY A 47 -22.94 5.94 -14.50
N ALA A 48 -21.95 6.09 -13.61
CA ALA A 48 -22.06 5.62 -12.23
C ALA A 48 -22.97 6.51 -11.36
N ILE A 49 -22.94 7.85 -11.54
CA ILE A 49 -23.61 8.79 -10.62
C ILE A 49 -25.02 9.23 -11.06
N PHE A 50 -25.39 9.08 -12.36
CA PHE A 50 -26.71 9.52 -12.84
C PHE A 50 -27.79 8.44 -12.83
N THR A 51 -27.48 7.23 -12.40
CA THR A 51 -28.43 6.11 -12.41
C THR A 51 -29.28 6.00 -11.15
N ARG A 52 -28.89 6.71 -10.07
CA ARG A 52 -29.51 6.61 -8.74
C ARG A 52 -29.65 7.99 -8.11
N GLY A 53 -30.64 8.14 -7.23
CA GLY A 53 -30.76 9.35 -6.40
C GLY A 53 -29.61 9.46 -5.39
N PRO A 54 -29.27 10.69 -4.89
CA PRO A 54 -28.11 10.90 -4.01
C PRO A 54 -28.04 9.97 -2.81
N LYS A 55 -29.15 9.62 -2.18
CA LYS A 55 -29.20 8.71 -1.03
C LYS A 55 -28.84 7.27 -1.39
N ASP A 56 -29.10 6.86 -2.63
CA ASP A 56 -28.90 5.52 -3.12
C ASP A 56 -27.54 5.34 -3.80
N LEU A 57 -26.81 6.44 -4.06
CA LEU A 57 -25.45 6.42 -4.62
C LEU A 57 -24.43 5.70 -3.72
N ARG A 58 -24.71 5.56 -2.43
CA ARG A 58 -23.90 4.70 -1.53
C ARG A 58 -23.83 3.24 -1.98
N HIS A 59 -24.78 2.77 -2.78
CA HIS A 59 -24.78 1.43 -3.36
C HIS A 59 -24.06 1.33 -4.70
N THR A 60 -23.34 2.39 -5.09
CA THR A 60 -22.43 2.39 -6.23
C THR A 60 -21.07 2.90 -5.73
N ALA A 61 -19.99 2.22 -6.12
CA ALA A 61 -18.64 2.61 -5.76
C ALA A 61 -17.69 2.44 -6.94
N ILE A 62 -16.53 3.10 -6.89
CA ILE A 62 -15.47 2.99 -7.89
C ILE A 62 -14.24 2.39 -7.24
N PHE A 63 -13.62 1.42 -7.91
CA PHE A 63 -12.31 0.89 -7.58
C PHE A 63 -11.33 1.19 -8.72
N ILE A 64 -10.19 1.81 -8.39
CA ILE A 64 -9.14 2.12 -9.35
C ILE A 64 -8.00 1.13 -9.17
N GLY A 65 -7.83 0.25 -10.16
CA GLY A 65 -6.83 -0.80 -10.24
C GLY A 65 -5.73 -0.50 -11.26
N GLY A 66 -5.13 -1.58 -11.77
CA GLY A 66 -4.06 -1.55 -12.77
C GLY A 66 -2.67 -1.70 -12.18
N THR A 67 -1.70 -1.95 -13.06
CA THR A 67 -0.31 -2.21 -12.65
C THR A 67 0.52 -0.94 -12.47
N ASP A 68 0.07 0.20 -13.03
CA ASP A 68 0.74 1.50 -12.93
C ASP A 68 0.05 2.38 -11.88
N MET A 69 0.73 2.58 -10.76
CA MET A 69 0.21 3.39 -9.66
C MET A 69 0.13 4.88 -9.99
N ALA A 70 1.05 5.40 -10.81
CA ALA A 70 1.00 6.80 -11.22
C ALA A 70 -0.19 7.07 -12.16
N ALA A 71 -0.51 6.13 -13.04
CA ALA A 71 -1.74 6.17 -13.81
C ALA A 71 -2.97 6.11 -12.90
N GLY A 72 -2.99 5.24 -11.90
CA GLY A 72 -4.07 5.17 -10.92
C GLY A 72 -4.29 6.47 -10.16
N GLU A 73 -3.23 7.18 -9.76
CA GLU A 73 -3.33 8.50 -9.11
C GLU A 73 -3.92 9.56 -10.04
N ARG A 74 -3.55 9.55 -11.33
CA ARG A 74 -4.17 10.44 -12.32
C ARG A 74 -5.65 10.13 -12.53
N LEU A 75 -6.01 8.83 -12.62
CA LEU A 75 -7.42 8.42 -12.71
C LEU A 75 -8.21 8.85 -11.47
N LEU A 76 -7.67 8.69 -10.26
CA LEU A 76 -8.33 9.16 -9.03
C LEU A 76 -8.55 10.68 -9.06
N ALA A 77 -7.55 11.44 -9.48
CA ALA A 77 -7.68 12.89 -9.60
C ALA A 77 -8.75 13.28 -10.63
N ALA A 78 -8.82 12.59 -11.76
CA ALA A 78 -9.84 12.80 -12.79
C ALA A 78 -11.25 12.45 -12.28
N VAL A 79 -11.42 11.31 -11.61
CA VAL A 79 -12.71 10.89 -11.01
C VAL A 79 -13.22 11.96 -10.03
N ARG A 80 -12.37 12.46 -9.15
CA ARG A 80 -12.74 13.49 -8.17
C ARG A 80 -13.17 14.81 -8.79
N LYS A 81 -12.60 15.17 -9.95
CA LYS A 81 -12.97 16.40 -10.69
C LYS A 81 -14.36 16.31 -11.34
N VAL A 82 -14.84 15.10 -11.63
CA VAL A 82 -16.14 14.87 -12.28
C VAL A 82 -17.29 14.91 -11.27
N PHE A 83 -17.04 14.67 -10.00
CA PHE A 83 -18.05 14.75 -8.95
C PHE A 83 -18.54 16.18 -8.73
N PHE A 84 -19.84 16.35 -8.45
CA PHE A 84 -20.41 17.64 -8.13
C PHE A 84 -21.53 17.54 -7.09
N GLY A 85 -21.41 18.33 -6.03
CA GLY A 85 -22.36 18.33 -4.91
C GLY A 85 -22.60 16.90 -4.36
N PRO A 86 -23.85 16.48 -4.18
CA PRO A 86 -24.18 15.14 -3.69
C PRO A 86 -24.06 14.04 -4.76
N MET A 87 -23.87 14.42 -6.03
CA MET A 87 -23.70 13.48 -7.14
C MET A 87 -22.25 12.98 -7.17
N ARG A 88 -22.00 11.98 -6.33
CA ARG A 88 -20.70 11.33 -6.14
C ARG A 88 -20.87 9.92 -5.60
N VAL A 89 -19.86 9.11 -5.74
CA VAL A 89 -19.77 7.77 -5.15
C VAL A 89 -18.43 7.61 -4.44
N SER A 90 -18.38 6.69 -3.50
CA SER A 90 -17.11 6.35 -2.84
C SER A 90 -16.12 5.77 -3.85
N VAL A 91 -14.83 6.08 -3.68
CA VAL A 91 -13.75 5.61 -4.55
C VAL A 91 -12.58 5.09 -3.74
N MET A 92 -11.99 3.97 -4.16
CA MET A 92 -10.78 3.39 -3.63
C MET A 92 -9.69 3.33 -4.70
N LEU A 93 -8.48 3.72 -4.33
CA LEU A 93 -7.28 3.56 -5.15
C LEU A 93 -6.39 2.48 -4.56
N ASP A 94 -6.15 1.41 -5.31
CA ASP A 94 -5.19 0.36 -4.91
C ASP A 94 -4.49 -0.27 -6.13
N SER A 95 -4.06 0.56 -7.09
CA SER A 95 -3.32 0.07 -8.25
C SER A 95 -2.09 -0.73 -7.82
N ASN A 96 -1.89 -1.88 -8.47
CA ASN A 96 -0.88 -2.89 -8.11
C ASN A 96 -0.94 -3.36 -6.65
N GLY A 97 -2.08 -3.23 -5.98
CA GLY A 97 -2.24 -3.54 -4.56
C GLY A 97 -1.31 -2.74 -3.65
N SER A 98 -0.82 -1.57 -4.10
CA SER A 98 0.29 -0.87 -3.47
C SER A 98 -0.09 -0.22 -2.15
N ASN A 99 -1.28 0.36 -2.06
CA ASN A 99 -1.76 1.01 -0.84
C ASN A 99 -2.01 -0.02 0.26
N THR A 100 -2.79 -1.06 -0.06
CA THR A 100 -3.14 -2.10 0.92
C THR A 100 -1.92 -2.92 1.37
N THR A 101 -0.94 -3.16 0.49
CA THR A 101 0.31 -3.85 0.84
C THR A 101 1.18 -2.98 1.75
N ALA A 102 1.38 -1.71 1.42
CA ALA A 102 2.15 -0.78 2.25
C ALA A 102 1.53 -0.64 3.64
N VAL A 103 0.20 -0.45 3.71
CA VAL A 103 -0.54 -0.35 4.98
C VAL A 103 -0.39 -1.63 5.80
N ALA A 104 -0.53 -2.81 5.19
CA ALA A 104 -0.39 -4.07 5.90
C ALA A 104 1.03 -4.27 6.47
N ALA A 105 2.06 -3.96 5.68
CA ALA A 105 3.45 -4.07 6.11
C ALA A 105 3.75 -3.10 7.27
N VAL A 106 3.34 -1.84 7.17
CA VAL A 106 3.49 -0.84 8.23
C VAL A 106 2.76 -1.28 9.50
N ALA A 107 1.51 -1.73 9.39
CA ALA A 107 0.73 -2.20 10.54
C ALA A 107 1.36 -3.40 11.25
N LYS A 108 2.04 -4.30 10.50
CA LYS A 108 2.80 -5.41 11.09
C LYS A 108 4.01 -4.92 11.88
N LEU A 109 4.76 -3.96 11.33
CA LEU A 109 5.90 -3.35 12.02
C LEU A 109 5.44 -2.57 13.26
N GLU A 110 4.34 -1.80 13.17
CA GLU A 110 3.74 -1.11 14.31
C GLU A 110 3.36 -2.08 15.43
N ALA A 111 2.69 -3.18 15.10
CA ALA A 111 2.27 -4.17 16.08
C ALA A 111 3.46 -4.84 16.79
N ALA A 112 4.56 -5.12 16.08
CA ALA A 112 5.76 -5.72 16.66
C ALA A 112 6.56 -4.73 17.51
N ALA A 113 6.60 -3.45 17.13
CA ALA A 113 7.37 -2.42 17.81
C ALA A 113 6.63 -1.75 18.98
N GLY A 114 5.30 -1.88 19.06
CA GLY A 114 4.42 -1.15 19.96
C GLY A 114 4.13 0.27 19.48
N THR A 115 5.14 1.01 19.08
CA THR A 115 5.04 2.32 18.42
C THR A 115 6.18 2.51 17.45
N VAL A 116 5.94 3.23 16.36
CA VAL A 116 6.99 3.61 15.42
C VAL A 116 7.48 5.05 15.63
N ALA A 117 6.77 5.84 16.42
CA ALA A 117 7.14 7.22 16.69
C ALA A 117 8.53 7.30 17.36
N GLY A 118 9.40 8.13 16.80
CA GLY A 118 10.78 8.32 17.24
C GLY A 118 11.74 7.19 16.88
N ARG A 119 11.25 6.07 16.29
CA ARG A 119 12.11 4.94 15.86
C ARG A 119 12.68 5.17 14.48
N ARG A 120 13.92 4.70 14.29
CA ARG A 120 14.52 4.67 12.97
C ARG A 120 13.98 3.50 12.15
N ALA A 121 13.31 3.82 11.05
CA ALA A 121 12.81 2.85 10.09
C ALA A 121 13.55 2.97 8.76
N VAL A 122 14.04 1.86 8.23
CA VAL A 122 14.67 1.81 6.90
C VAL A 122 13.73 1.12 5.93
N VAL A 123 13.38 1.82 4.85
CA VAL A 123 12.57 1.28 3.76
C VAL A 123 13.44 1.12 2.52
N THR A 124 13.66 -0.13 2.09
CA THR A 124 14.47 -0.40 0.90
C THR A 124 13.63 -0.30 -0.37
N ALA A 125 14.30 0.05 -1.49
CA ALA A 125 13.68 0.21 -2.80
C ALA A 125 12.47 1.18 -2.81
N SER A 126 12.60 2.32 -2.14
CA SER A 126 11.54 3.32 -1.98
C SER A 126 11.10 4.03 -3.27
N THR A 127 11.79 3.81 -4.39
CA THR A 127 11.37 4.31 -5.71
C THR A 127 10.16 3.55 -6.26
N GLY A 128 9.86 2.37 -5.71
CA GLY A 128 8.67 1.59 -6.05
C GLY A 128 7.42 2.06 -5.30
N PRO A 129 6.21 1.71 -5.81
CA PRO A 129 4.96 2.23 -5.27
C PRO A 129 4.69 1.79 -3.82
N VAL A 130 5.01 0.56 -3.44
CA VAL A 130 4.85 0.06 -2.06
C VAL A 130 5.82 0.74 -1.11
N GLY A 131 7.10 0.81 -1.48
CA GLY A 131 8.15 1.41 -0.63
C GLY A 131 7.89 2.90 -0.39
N MET A 132 7.51 3.65 -1.42
CA MET A 132 7.18 5.07 -1.30
C MET A 132 6.02 5.31 -0.32
N ARG A 133 4.97 4.49 -0.41
CA ARG A 133 3.79 4.59 0.47
C ARG A 133 4.10 4.18 1.90
N ALA A 134 4.82 3.09 2.07
CA ALA A 134 5.22 2.63 3.39
C ALA A 134 6.11 3.68 4.11
N ALA A 135 7.07 4.27 3.39
CA ALA A 135 7.92 5.33 3.92
C ALA A 135 7.11 6.57 4.33
N GLY A 136 6.16 7.00 3.48
CA GLY A 136 5.25 8.11 3.79
C GLY A 136 4.38 7.84 5.02
N LEU A 137 3.80 6.65 5.12
CA LEU A 137 2.97 6.25 6.28
C LEU A 137 3.78 6.17 7.58
N LEU A 138 4.97 5.56 7.55
CA LEU A 138 5.87 5.50 8.70
C LEU A 138 6.29 6.90 9.17
N ALA A 139 6.65 7.78 8.23
CA ALA A 139 7.03 9.16 8.56
C ALA A 139 5.85 9.95 9.14
N LYS A 140 4.63 9.80 8.61
CA LYS A 140 3.41 10.41 9.20
C LYS A 140 3.09 9.83 10.58
N ALA A 141 3.46 8.59 10.86
CA ALA A 141 3.33 8.00 12.19
C ALA A 141 4.47 8.42 13.16
N GLY A 142 5.36 9.31 12.73
CA GLY A 142 6.40 9.90 13.56
C GLY A 142 7.72 9.14 13.58
N ALA A 143 7.94 8.18 12.68
CA ALA A 143 9.23 7.49 12.55
C ALA A 143 10.30 8.38 11.91
N ASP A 144 11.57 8.19 12.29
CA ASP A 144 12.74 8.71 11.58
C ASP A 144 13.04 7.79 10.39
N VAL A 145 12.54 8.17 9.20
CA VAL A 145 12.56 7.27 8.04
C VAL A 145 13.77 7.52 7.14
N VAL A 146 14.50 6.44 6.90
CA VAL A 146 15.53 6.34 5.86
C VAL A 146 14.96 5.57 4.68
N VAL A 147 15.09 6.11 3.49
CA VAL A 147 14.69 5.46 2.24
C VAL A 147 15.91 5.12 1.41
N THR A 148 15.91 3.91 0.83
CA THR A 148 17.03 3.53 -0.03
C THR A 148 16.63 3.45 -1.51
N SER A 149 17.59 3.74 -2.37
CA SER A 149 17.50 3.56 -3.81
C SER A 149 18.87 3.22 -4.38
N ARG A 150 18.92 2.69 -5.60
CA ARG A 150 20.19 2.31 -6.27
C ARG A 150 21.11 3.50 -6.51
N THR A 151 20.57 4.69 -6.69
CA THR A 151 21.33 5.92 -6.97
C THR A 151 20.88 7.06 -6.07
N ALA A 152 21.79 8.00 -5.80
CA ALA A 152 21.45 9.21 -5.04
C ALA A 152 20.32 10.02 -5.70
N GLU A 153 20.31 10.10 -7.04
CA GLU A 153 19.26 10.77 -7.80
C GLU A 153 17.90 10.10 -7.61
N GLY A 154 17.84 8.76 -7.68
CA GLY A 154 16.63 7.99 -7.38
C GLY A 154 16.12 8.23 -5.96
N GLY A 155 17.03 8.32 -4.98
CA GLY A 155 16.71 8.68 -3.61
C GLY A 155 16.12 10.08 -3.50
N GLY A 156 16.70 11.06 -4.17
CA GLY A 156 16.17 12.42 -4.24
C GLY A 156 14.76 12.49 -4.82
N ARG A 157 14.49 11.75 -5.91
CA ARG A 157 13.12 11.64 -6.48
C ARG A 157 12.14 11.02 -5.49
N SER A 158 12.53 9.97 -4.76
CA SER A 158 11.68 9.37 -3.73
C SER A 158 11.33 10.34 -2.61
N VAL A 159 12.33 11.08 -2.11
CA VAL A 159 12.11 12.10 -1.05
C VAL A 159 11.11 13.15 -1.51
N GLU A 160 11.28 13.67 -2.72
CA GLU A 160 10.37 14.68 -3.27
C GLU A 160 8.96 14.13 -3.47
N ALA A 161 8.80 12.92 -4.02
CA ALA A 161 7.52 12.27 -4.19
C ALA A 161 6.80 12.05 -2.84
N ILE A 162 7.53 11.59 -1.81
CA ILE A 162 6.99 11.40 -0.47
C ILE A 162 6.58 12.74 0.14
N ARG A 163 7.41 13.77 -0.01
CA ARG A 163 7.09 15.12 0.48
C ARG A 163 5.82 15.67 -0.18
N GLN A 164 5.70 15.54 -1.49
CA GLN A 164 4.52 16.02 -2.25
C GLN A 164 3.25 15.25 -1.89
N ARG A 165 3.35 13.92 -1.80
CA ARG A 165 2.17 13.07 -1.60
C ARG A 165 1.72 12.98 -0.14
N PHE A 166 2.64 12.98 0.82
CA PHE A 166 2.37 12.75 2.24
C PHE A 166 2.65 13.97 3.14
N GLY A 167 3.30 15.02 2.62
CA GLY A 167 3.76 16.13 3.43
C GLY A 167 4.84 15.73 4.45
N ALA A 168 5.52 14.60 4.24
CA ALA A 168 6.44 14.00 5.17
C ALA A 168 7.90 14.16 4.71
N THR A 169 8.82 14.24 5.68
CA THR A 169 10.27 14.33 5.42
C THR A 169 10.92 12.97 5.70
N VAL A 170 11.74 12.50 4.76
CA VAL A 170 12.51 11.27 4.87
C VAL A 170 13.94 11.52 4.40
N ARG A 171 14.89 10.66 4.79
CA ARG A 171 16.31 10.80 4.42
C ARG A 171 16.70 9.75 3.38
N PRO A 172 17.31 10.13 2.24
CA PRO A 172 17.77 9.19 1.24
C PRO A 172 19.15 8.61 1.58
N VAL A 173 19.34 7.33 1.27
CA VAL A 173 20.61 6.64 1.28
C VAL A 173 20.78 5.86 -0.01
N ALA A 174 21.91 6.03 -0.69
CA ALA A 174 22.22 5.22 -1.86
C ALA A 174 22.61 3.79 -1.41
N MET A 175 21.92 2.82 -1.97
CA MET A 175 22.16 1.38 -1.75
C MET A 175 22.07 0.67 -3.12
N PRO A 176 23.15 0.67 -3.89
CA PRO A 176 23.20 0.08 -5.23
C PRO A 176 22.82 -1.40 -5.24
N ASP A 177 23.25 -2.13 -4.22
CA ASP A 177 23.03 -3.56 -4.03
C ASP A 177 23.07 -3.95 -2.54
N GLY A 178 22.92 -5.24 -2.24
CA GLY A 178 22.89 -5.78 -0.88
C GLY A 178 24.22 -5.64 -0.10
N SER A 179 25.35 -5.43 -0.76
CA SER A 179 26.64 -5.23 -0.06
C SER A 179 26.68 -3.93 0.76
N HIS A 180 25.83 -2.97 0.41
CA HIS A 180 25.66 -1.68 1.09
C HIS A 180 24.61 -1.73 2.22
N ALA A 181 23.90 -2.85 2.38
CA ALA A 181 22.78 -2.97 3.32
C ALA A 181 23.22 -2.73 4.78
N ALA A 182 24.37 -3.26 5.19
CA ALA A 182 24.84 -3.09 6.57
C ALA A 182 25.00 -1.62 6.97
N ALA A 183 25.52 -0.78 6.08
CA ALA A 183 25.64 0.67 6.31
C ALA A 183 24.27 1.37 6.26
N ALA A 184 23.42 1.00 5.31
CA ALA A 184 22.08 1.58 5.18
C ALA A 184 21.19 1.29 6.40
N LEU A 185 21.39 0.14 7.05
CA LEU A 185 20.65 -0.31 8.23
C LEU A 185 21.27 0.19 9.56
N GLU A 186 22.25 1.06 9.54
CA GLU A 186 22.86 1.53 10.79
C GLU A 186 21.85 2.26 11.68
N GLY A 187 21.74 1.81 12.95
CA GLY A 187 20.79 2.30 13.92
C GLY A 187 19.33 2.03 13.59
N ALA A 188 19.04 1.17 12.60
CA ALA A 188 17.67 0.78 12.28
C ALA A 188 17.04 -0.03 13.41
N GLU A 189 15.83 0.36 13.79
CA GLU A 189 14.97 -0.40 14.69
C GLU A 189 13.88 -1.18 13.89
N LEU A 190 13.56 -0.69 12.71
CA LEU A 190 12.58 -1.28 11.81
C LEU A 190 13.14 -1.35 10.40
N VAL A 191 12.88 -2.46 9.71
CA VAL A 191 13.25 -2.63 8.30
C VAL A 191 12.03 -3.07 7.50
N LEU A 192 11.80 -2.43 6.37
CA LEU A 192 10.81 -2.85 5.39
C LEU A 192 11.47 -2.98 4.02
N ASN A 193 11.50 -4.18 3.50
CA ASN A 193 11.93 -4.41 2.12
C ASN A 193 10.74 -4.36 1.17
N ALA A 194 10.82 -3.45 0.19
CA ALA A 194 9.87 -3.34 -0.91
C ALA A 194 10.57 -3.50 -2.29
N GLY A 195 11.65 -4.28 -2.30
CA GLY A 195 12.44 -4.55 -3.50
C GLY A 195 11.69 -5.37 -4.55
N GLY A 196 12.20 -5.35 -5.76
CA GLY A 196 11.65 -6.13 -6.86
C GLY A 196 11.77 -7.64 -6.64
N ALA A 197 10.90 -8.40 -7.30
CA ALA A 197 10.89 -9.85 -7.24
C ALA A 197 12.25 -10.43 -7.64
N GLY A 198 12.73 -11.43 -6.89
CA GLY A 198 13.97 -12.14 -7.17
C GLY A 198 15.26 -11.34 -6.89
N VAL A 199 15.21 -10.29 -6.10
CA VAL A 199 16.39 -9.48 -5.74
C VAL A 199 16.56 -9.44 -4.23
N CYS A 200 17.64 -10.03 -3.71
CA CYS A 200 18.02 -9.90 -2.30
C CYS A 200 18.73 -8.56 -2.06
N LEU A 201 18.05 -7.64 -1.39
CA LEU A 201 18.61 -6.35 -1.02
C LEU A 201 19.19 -6.31 0.38
N VAL A 202 18.75 -7.21 1.28
CA VAL A 202 19.19 -7.25 2.67
C VAL A 202 19.73 -8.64 2.99
N PRO A 203 21.04 -8.90 2.76
CA PRO A 203 21.69 -10.16 3.13
C PRO A 203 21.56 -10.40 4.64
N ARG A 204 21.52 -11.66 5.07
CA ARG A 204 21.39 -12.03 6.49
C ARG A 204 22.46 -11.37 7.37
N ALA A 205 23.68 -11.32 6.91
CA ALA A 205 24.80 -10.67 7.63
C ALA A 205 24.58 -9.18 7.91
N ALA A 206 23.69 -8.50 7.17
CA ALA A 206 23.41 -7.11 7.37
C ALA A 206 22.42 -6.83 8.52
N TRP A 207 21.63 -7.82 8.96
CA TRP A 207 20.56 -7.60 9.93
C TRP A 207 20.56 -8.60 11.11
N ALA A 208 20.99 -9.85 10.89
CA ALA A 208 20.96 -10.88 11.94
C ALA A 208 21.82 -10.48 13.15
N GLY A 209 21.25 -10.63 14.36
CA GLY A 209 21.92 -10.26 15.60
C GLY A 209 22.22 -8.77 15.77
N ARG A 210 21.65 -7.91 14.94
CA ARG A 210 21.89 -6.46 15.03
C ARG A 210 21.20 -5.88 16.27
N HIS A 211 21.99 -5.28 17.12
CA HIS A 211 21.51 -4.64 18.34
C HIS A 211 20.49 -3.52 18.01
N GLY A 212 19.32 -3.56 18.64
CA GLY A 212 18.27 -2.54 18.47
C GLY A 212 17.27 -2.80 17.35
N LEU A 213 17.55 -3.68 16.39
CA LEU A 213 16.57 -4.07 15.37
C LEU A 213 15.45 -4.89 16.01
N ARG A 214 14.22 -4.41 15.92
CA ARG A 214 13.04 -5.01 16.57
C ARG A 214 12.18 -5.81 15.62
N ALA A 215 11.97 -5.27 14.41
CA ALA A 215 11.12 -5.92 13.43
C ALA A 215 11.60 -5.70 12.01
N ALA A 216 11.39 -6.72 11.18
CA ALA A 216 11.65 -6.66 9.75
C ALA A 216 10.48 -7.27 8.95
N ALA A 217 10.15 -6.64 7.82
CA ALA A 217 9.14 -7.13 6.88
C ALA A 217 9.69 -7.21 5.47
N ASP A 218 9.40 -8.30 4.77
CA ASP A 218 9.70 -8.48 3.35
C ASP A 218 8.40 -8.69 2.56
N VAL A 219 8.14 -7.84 1.56
CA VAL A 219 6.96 -8.00 0.70
C VAL A 219 7.26 -8.77 -0.58
N ASN A 220 8.52 -9.20 -0.78
CA ASN A 220 8.90 -10.03 -1.92
C ASN A 220 8.58 -11.51 -1.66
N ALA A 221 7.77 -12.10 -2.55
CA ALA A 221 7.39 -13.52 -2.49
C ALA A 221 8.21 -14.42 -3.43
N VAL A 222 9.09 -13.85 -4.27
CA VAL A 222 9.81 -14.58 -5.33
C VAL A 222 11.28 -14.74 -4.93
N PRO A 223 11.78 -15.98 -4.83
CA PRO A 223 13.20 -16.23 -4.53
C PRO A 223 14.15 -15.71 -5.62
N PRO A 224 15.35 -15.22 -5.22
CA PRO A 224 15.76 -14.99 -3.85
C PRO A 224 14.92 -13.91 -3.19
N LEU A 225 14.57 -14.13 -1.90
CA LEU A 225 13.76 -13.17 -1.14
C LEU A 225 14.55 -11.88 -0.89
N GLY A 226 13.82 -10.80 -0.66
CA GLY A 226 14.41 -9.48 -0.51
C GLY A 226 15.21 -9.29 0.78
N VAL A 227 14.80 -9.98 1.85
CA VAL A 227 15.54 -10.09 3.12
C VAL A 227 15.91 -11.55 3.33
N GLU A 228 17.19 -11.86 3.20
CA GLU A 228 17.68 -13.23 3.38
C GLU A 228 17.47 -13.71 4.82
N GLY A 229 16.90 -14.91 4.98
CA GLY A 229 16.59 -15.50 6.29
C GLY A 229 15.18 -15.20 6.80
N ILE A 230 14.39 -14.38 6.12
CA ILE A 230 12.94 -14.30 6.34
C ILE A 230 12.25 -15.25 5.35
N GLU A 231 11.33 -16.06 5.87
CA GLU A 231 10.54 -16.97 5.03
C GLU A 231 9.24 -16.29 4.57
N VAL A 232 8.74 -16.63 3.39
CA VAL A 232 7.50 -16.05 2.85
C VAL A 232 6.30 -16.20 3.79
N THR A 233 6.27 -17.26 4.59
CA THR A 233 5.20 -17.60 5.55
C THR A 233 5.35 -16.96 6.92
N ASP A 234 6.48 -16.31 7.22
CA ASP A 234 6.71 -15.68 8.52
C ASP A 234 5.63 -14.64 8.83
N ASN A 235 5.07 -14.71 10.03
CA ASN A 235 3.99 -13.83 10.46
C ASN A 235 4.10 -13.51 11.94
N GLY A 236 5.13 -12.78 12.32
CA GLY A 236 5.53 -12.52 13.70
C GLY A 236 6.43 -13.62 14.26
N ALA A 237 7.15 -14.33 13.40
CA ALA A 237 8.17 -15.27 13.82
C ALA A 237 9.37 -14.51 14.42
N GLU A 238 10.07 -15.12 15.37
CA GLU A 238 11.31 -14.58 15.89
C GLU A 238 12.49 -15.25 15.18
N ARG A 239 13.36 -14.44 14.57
CA ARG A 239 14.59 -14.88 13.93
C ARG A 239 15.73 -13.96 14.34
N ASP A 240 16.79 -14.55 14.87
CA ASP A 240 17.99 -13.81 15.32
C ASP A 240 17.66 -12.63 16.29
N GLY A 241 16.63 -12.78 17.14
CA GLY A 241 16.15 -11.75 18.07
C GLY A 241 15.31 -10.64 17.44
N VAL A 242 14.84 -10.82 16.21
CA VAL A 242 14.02 -9.86 15.46
C VAL A 242 12.66 -10.49 15.13
N THR A 243 11.57 -9.75 15.34
CA THR A 243 10.23 -10.18 14.89
C THR A 243 10.09 -9.98 13.38
N VAL A 244 9.84 -11.05 12.64
CA VAL A 244 9.85 -10.99 11.17
C VAL A 244 8.51 -11.32 10.52
N PHE A 245 8.29 -10.71 9.35
CA PHE A 245 7.10 -10.88 8.53
C PHE A 245 7.51 -11.08 7.07
N GLY A 246 7.13 -12.20 6.50
CA GLY A 246 7.30 -12.48 5.08
C GLY A 246 6.08 -12.06 4.25
N ALA A 247 6.20 -12.21 2.95
CA ALA A 247 5.21 -11.73 1.98
C ALA A 247 3.80 -12.30 2.21
N LEU A 248 3.66 -13.58 2.57
CA LEU A 248 2.36 -14.18 2.89
C LEU A 248 1.84 -13.73 4.26
N GLY A 249 2.73 -13.51 5.24
CA GLY A 249 2.36 -12.94 6.55
C GLY A 249 1.79 -11.54 6.42
N VAL A 250 2.40 -10.69 5.58
CA VAL A 250 1.89 -9.36 5.21
C VAL A 250 0.60 -9.51 4.37
N GLY A 251 0.60 -10.40 3.37
CA GLY A 251 -0.51 -10.63 2.46
C GLY A 251 -1.80 -11.05 3.15
N ASN A 252 -1.71 -11.84 4.22
CA ASN A 252 -2.87 -12.23 5.03
C ASN A 252 -3.57 -11.02 5.67
N LEU A 253 -2.82 -10.05 6.14
CA LEU A 253 -3.39 -8.81 6.66
C LEU A 253 -3.89 -7.90 5.54
N LYS A 254 -3.13 -7.79 4.44
CA LYS A 254 -3.51 -7.06 3.23
C LYS A 254 -4.89 -7.48 2.73
N MET A 255 -5.17 -8.77 2.65
CA MET A 255 -6.46 -9.29 2.21
C MET A 255 -7.61 -8.86 3.12
N LYS A 256 -7.40 -8.87 4.43
CA LYS A 256 -8.40 -8.41 5.41
C LYS A 256 -8.68 -6.92 5.26
N ILE A 257 -7.62 -6.12 5.10
CA ILE A 257 -7.72 -4.66 4.87
C ILE A 257 -8.45 -4.39 3.56
N HIS A 258 -8.07 -5.07 2.47
CA HIS A 258 -8.70 -4.89 1.15
C HIS A 258 -10.22 -5.16 1.22
N LYS A 259 -10.62 -6.31 1.76
CA LYS A 259 -12.05 -6.66 1.94
C LYS A 259 -12.79 -5.63 2.80
N ALA A 260 -12.20 -5.18 3.89
CA ALA A 260 -12.81 -4.16 4.74
C ALA A 260 -12.96 -2.82 4.02
N CYS A 261 -11.98 -2.41 3.22
CA CYS A 261 -12.06 -1.20 2.41
C CYS A 261 -13.17 -1.28 1.38
N ILE A 262 -13.30 -2.41 0.65
CA ILE A 262 -14.39 -2.60 -0.31
C ILE A 262 -15.76 -2.54 0.39
N ALA A 263 -15.94 -3.23 1.51
CA ALA A 263 -17.19 -3.17 2.27
C ALA A 263 -17.52 -1.73 2.72
N ARG A 264 -16.51 -1.00 3.17
CA ARG A 264 -16.63 0.39 3.63
C ARG A 264 -17.12 1.35 2.53
N LEU A 265 -16.79 1.08 1.26
CA LEU A 265 -17.23 1.92 0.12
C LEU A 265 -18.75 2.03 0.01
N PHE A 266 -19.51 1.04 0.49
CA PHE A 266 -20.97 0.99 0.40
C PHE A 266 -21.69 1.54 1.64
N GLU A 267 -20.97 2.04 2.64
CA GLU A 267 -21.60 2.65 3.82
C GLU A 267 -22.07 4.08 3.55
N GLN A 268 -21.35 4.82 2.73
CA GLN A 268 -21.67 6.19 2.30
C GLN A 268 -21.19 6.41 0.86
N ASN A 269 -21.42 7.61 0.28
CA ASN A 269 -21.13 7.87 -1.13
C ASN A 269 -20.01 8.89 -1.36
N ASP A 270 -19.24 9.24 -0.35
CA ASP A 270 -18.24 10.32 -0.42
C ASP A 270 -16.85 9.93 0.09
N LEU A 271 -16.61 8.65 0.36
CA LEU A 271 -15.31 8.17 0.77
C LEU A 271 -14.29 8.24 -0.37
N VAL A 272 -13.07 8.65 -0.01
CA VAL A 272 -11.90 8.50 -0.86
C VAL A 272 -10.88 7.67 -0.08
N LEU A 273 -10.74 6.40 -0.47
CA LEU A 273 -9.84 5.47 0.19
C LEU A 273 -8.51 5.43 -0.57
N ASP A 274 -7.52 6.07 -0.02
CA ASP A 274 -6.12 6.05 -0.42
C ASP A 274 -5.24 5.52 0.73
N ALA A 275 -3.92 5.62 0.63
CA ALA A 275 -3.01 5.02 1.59
C ALA A 275 -3.30 5.42 3.05
N GLU A 276 -3.59 6.70 3.31
CA GLU A 276 -3.83 7.20 4.66
C GLU A 276 -5.17 6.72 5.23
N THR A 277 -6.25 6.85 4.46
CA THR A 277 -7.58 6.41 4.89
C THR A 277 -7.66 4.88 5.01
N ILE A 278 -6.96 4.14 4.16
CA ILE A 278 -6.81 2.68 4.28
C ILE A 278 -6.05 2.33 5.58
N ALA A 279 -5.02 3.12 5.96
CA ALA A 279 -4.31 2.90 7.22
C ALA A 279 -5.19 3.14 8.45
N GLU A 280 -6.11 4.10 8.41
CA GLU A 280 -7.11 4.32 9.46
C GLU A 280 -8.06 3.11 9.60
N ILE A 281 -8.55 2.57 8.48
CA ILE A 281 -9.36 1.35 8.47
C ILE A 281 -8.58 0.17 9.07
N ALA A 282 -7.31 0.02 8.71
CA ALA A 282 -6.48 -1.06 9.24
C ALA A 282 -6.29 -0.98 10.77
N ARG A 283 -6.17 0.23 11.34
CA ARG A 283 -6.10 0.42 12.80
C ARG A 283 -7.38 -0.01 13.50
N THR A 284 -8.55 0.32 12.94
CA THR A 284 -9.85 -0.13 13.50
C THR A 284 -10.01 -1.64 13.47
N LEU A 285 -9.55 -2.31 12.42
CA LEU A 285 -9.56 -3.78 12.34
C LEU A 285 -8.69 -4.46 13.39
N ASN A 286 -7.58 -3.83 13.77
CA ASN A 286 -6.69 -4.35 14.82
C ASN A 286 -7.28 -4.12 16.23
N ALA A 287 -7.92 -2.97 16.48
CA ALA A 287 -8.54 -2.66 17.75
C ALA A 287 -9.74 -3.58 18.11
N GLN A 288 -10.42 -4.16 17.13
CA GLN A 288 -11.53 -5.10 17.35
C GLN A 288 -11.10 -6.51 17.72
N LYS A 289 -9.78 -6.80 17.74
CA LYS A 289 -9.22 -8.13 18.07
C LYS A 289 -8.61 -8.21 19.47
N THR A 290 -8.50 -7.08 20.14
CA THR A 290 -8.09 -6.95 21.55
C THR A 290 -9.30 -6.86 22.46
#